data_ef1abe8c3536210025f454c4ab16a11d
#
_entry.id   ef1abe8c3536210025f454c4ab16a11d
#
_cell.length_a   1.000
_cell.length_b   1.000
_cell.length_c   1.000
_cell.angle_alpha   90.00
_cell.angle_beta   90.00
_cell.angle_gamma   90.00
#
_symmetry.space_group_name_H-M   'P 1'
#
loop_
_entity.id
_entity.type
_entity.pdbx_description
1 polymer ?
#
loop_
_entity_poly.entity_id
_entity_poly.type
_entity_poly.pdbx_seq_one_letter_code
_entity_poly.pdbx_strand_id
1 'polypeptide(L)'
;ARRLLGILKKQYELPTNVLVRQGLNLRKKNMYTLSVEPSVEGRQALEDLALWPVSEQIPRSWLKSMEARRAFLRGAFLGGGSVNKPQSDYHLEFMTGNETFAREIIHVLRLFHIHAGLTERKDEYVVYLKEGDAVTNCLQIMGAQSALMEFENVRIMKTVRNQINRQVNCETANLQKVVDAAVRQVKAIRIICLLYTS
;
A
#
# COMPACT_ATOMS: atom_id res chain seq x y z
N ALA A 1 15.36 4.65 -11.93
CA ALA A 1 16.51 4.92 -12.78
C ALA A 1 17.84 4.42 -12.17
N ARG A 2 18.25 4.88 -10.96
CA ARG A 2 19.57 4.55 -10.36
C ARG A 2 19.78 3.04 -10.14
N ARG A 3 18.76 2.30 -9.67
CA ARG A 3 18.83 0.83 -9.50
C ARG A 3 18.94 0.10 -10.83
N LEU A 4 18.14 0.51 -11.83
CA LEU A 4 18.20 -0.08 -13.16
C LEU A 4 19.59 0.14 -13.81
N LEU A 5 20.13 1.36 -13.71
CA LEU A 5 21.48 1.67 -14.15
C LEU A 5 22.53 0.76 -13.49
N GLY A 6 22.38 0.52 -12.17
CA GLY A 6 23.27 -0.38 -11.42
C GLY A 6 23.21 -1.83 -11.93
N ILE A 7 22.05 -2.33 -12.28
CA ILE A 7 21.84 -3.69 -12.84
C ILE A 7 22.49 -3.78 -14.21
N LEU A 8 22.18 -2.85 -15.13
CA LEU A 8 22.71 -2.85 -16.47
C LEU A 8 24.23 -2.78 -16.51
N LYS A 9 24.83 -1.94 -15.65
CA LYS A 9 26.30 -1.82 -15.58
C LYS A 9 27.00 -2.99 -14.88
N LYS A 10 26.42 -3.51 -13.78
CA LYS A 10 27.10 -4.54 -12.98
C LYS A 10 26.88 -5.95 -13.51
N GLN A 11 25.73 -6.23 -14.09
CA GLN A 11 25.32 -7.58 -14.49
C GLN A 11 25.56 -7.85 -15.96
N TYR A 12 25.45 -6.80 -16.79
CA TYR A 12 25.56 -6.93 -18.25
C TYR A 12 26.72 -6.11 -18.82
N GLU A 13 27.44 -5.35 -17.98
CA GLU A 13 28.53 -4.47 -18.41
C GLU A 13 28.20 -3.53 -19.57
N LEU A 14 26.92 -3.20 -19.74
CA LEU A 14 26.42 -2.43 -20.85
C LEU A 14 26.77 -0.95 -20.74
N PRO A 15 27.29 -0.33 -21.81
CA PRO A 15 27.46 1.11 -21.89
C PRO A 15 26.06 1.77 -21.85
N THR A 16 25.79 2.48 -20.77
CA THR A 16 24.48 3.15 -20.56
C THR A 16 24.66 4.64 -20.49
N ASN A 17 23.89 5.35 -21.32
CA ASN A 17 23.77 6.81 -21.27
C ASN A 17 22.60 7.21 -20.41
N VAL A 18 22.81 8.23 -19.58
CA VAL A 18 21.77 8.77 -18.68
C VAL A 18 21.47 10.20 -19.06
N LEU A 19 20.27 10.45 -19.55
CA LEU A 19 19.79 11.80 -19.85
C LEU A 19 18.87 12.25 -18.75
N VAL A 20 19.16 13.41 -18.16
CA VAL A 20 18.35 14.00 -17.11
C VAL A 20 17.68 15.25 -17.66
N ARG A 21 16.35 15.24 -17.73
CA ARG A 21 15.54 16.41 -18.07
C ARG A 21 14.97 16.98 -16.77
N GLN A 22 15.26 18.26 -16.50
CA GLN A 22 14.66 18.96 -15.38
C GLN A 22 13.19 19.26 -15.68
N GLY A 23 12.30 18.91 -14.77
CA GLY A 23 10.88 19.22 -14.89
C GLY A 23 10.65 20.73 -14.71
N LEU A 24 10.08 21.37 -15.70
CA LEU A 24 9.72 22.79 -15.71
C LEU A 24 8.44 23.09 -14.89
N ASN A 25 7.71 22.06 -14.45
CA ASN A 25 6.45 22.21 -13.72
C ASN A 25 6.66 22.36 -12.21
N LEU A 26 5.66 22.92 -11.52
CA LEU A 26 5.59 23.19 -10.07
C LEU A 26 6.05 22.04 -9.15
N ARG A 27 6.11 20.81 -9.62
CA ARG A 27 6.59 19.62 -8.86
C ARG A 27 8.06 19.28 -9.05
N LYS A 28 8.86 20.05 -9.80
CA LYS A 28 10.32 19.89 -9.97
C LYS A 28 10.86 18.43 -9.99
N LYS A 29 10.09 17.49 -10.54
CA LYS A 29 10.55 16.10 -10.66
C LYS A 29 11.39 15.95 -11.92
N ASN A 30 12.66 15.58 -11.74
CA ASN A 30 13.55 15.27 -12.85
C ASN A 30 13.10 13.98 -13.55
N MET A 31 13.07 14.00 -14.87
CA MET A 31 12.87 12.81 -15.70
C MET A 31 14.23 12.23 -16.05
N TYR A 32 14.42 10.94 -15.77
CA TYR A 32 15.64 10.21 -16.07
C TYR A 32 15.38 9.23 -17.21
N THR A 33 16.06 9.41 -18.33
CA THR A 33 16.02 8.47 -19.44
C THR A 33 17.34 7.69 -19.46
N LEU A 34 17.23 6.36 -19.43
CA LEU A 34 18.35 5.45 -19.62
C LEU A 34 18.32 4.93 -21.04
N SER A 35 19.39 5.07 -21.77
CA SER A 35 19.54 4.51 -23.11
C SER A 35 20.76 3.62 -23.17
N VAL A 36 20.61 2.47 -23.82
CA VAL A 36 21.67 1.52 -24.11
C VAL A 36 21.88 1.56 -25.62
N GLU A 37 23.11 1.67 -26.06
CA GLU A 37 23.42 1.63 -27.50
C GLU A 37 23.17 0.23 -28.04
N PRO A 38 22.66 0.12 -29.28
CA PRO A 38 22.44 -1.16 -29.93
C PRO A 38 23.75 -1.95 -30.01
N SER A 39 23.80 -3.11 -29.34
CA SER A 39 24.95 -4.01 -29.34
C SER A 39 24.47 -5.46 -29.22
N VAL A 40 25.35 -6.41 -29.46
CA VAL A 40 25.04 -7.85 -29.29
C VAL A 40 24.76 -8.15 -27.81
N GLU A 41 25.54 -7.58 -26.91
CA GLU A 41 25.38 -7.72 -25.47
C GLU A 41 24.10 -7.08 -24.98
N GLY A 42 23.73 -5.91 -25.56
CA GLY A 42 22.48 -5.24 -25.26
C GLY A 42 21.26 -6.07 -25.69
N ARG A 43 21.34 -6.73 -26.83
CA ARG A 43 20.28 -7.65 -27.30
C ARG A 43 20.18 -8.88 -26.41
N GLN A 44 21.31 -9.50 -26.05
CA GLN A 44 21.33 -10.63 -25.12
C GLN A 44 20.71 -10.26 -23.76
N ALA A 45 21.03 -9.09 -23.24
CA ALA A 45 20.43 -8.62 -21.98
C ALA A 45 18.91 -8.45 -22.10
N LEU A 46 18.39 -7.98 -23.24
CA LEU A 46 16.95 -7.88 -23.48
C LEU A 46 16.28 -9.25 -23.58
N GLU A 47 16.95 -10.23 -24.20
CA GLU A 47 16.48 -11.61 -24.29
C GLU A 47 16.46 -12.27 -22.91
N ASP A 48 17.51 -12.13 -22.13
CA ASP A 48 17.61 -12.66 -20.74
C ASP A 48 16.54 -12.05 -19.82
N LEU A 49 16.24 -10.78 -20.03
CA LEU A 49 15.17 -10.07 -19.30
C LEU A 49 13.76 -10.33 -19.87
N ALA A 50 13.64 -11.20 -20.90
CA ALA A 50 12.41 -11.46 -21.64
C ALA A 50 11.69 -10.17 -22.12
N LEU A 51 12.48 -9.14 -22.45
CA LEU A 51 12.02 -7.90 -23.06
C LEU A 51 12.11 -7.96 -24.59
N TRP A 52 12.77 -8.99 -25.13
CA TRP A 52 12.89 -9.26 -26.57
C TRP A 52 12.77 -10.77 -26.86
N PRO A 53 11.94 -11.20 -27.83
CA PRO A 53 10.94 -10.39 -28.52
C PRO A 53 9.91 -9.83 -27.55
N VAL A 54 9.33 -8.69 -27.86
CA VAL A 54 8.36 -8.02 -26.99
C VAL A 54 7.18 -8.96 -26.73
N SER A 55 7.05 -9.41 -25.50
CA SER A 55 5.93 -10.26 -25.03
C SER A 55 5.13 -9.48 -23.98
N GLU A 56 3.81 -9.52 -24.11
CA GLU A 56 2.92 -8.97 -23.10
C GLU A 56 2.84 -9.85 -21.84
N GLN A 57 3.33 -11.09 -21.92
CA GLN A 57 3.25 -12.06 -20.85
C GLN A 57 4.62 -12.27 -20.17
N ILE A 58 4.59 -12.34 -18.86
CA ILE A 58 5.78 -12.68 -18.07
C ILE A 58 6.00 -14.19 -18.15
N PRO A 59 7.25 -14.64 -18.41
CA PRO A 59 7.54 -16.06 -18.39
C PRO A 59 7.18 -16.69 -17.03
N ARG A 60 6.31 -17.68 -17.03
CA ARG A 60 5.89 -18.37 -15.80
C ARG A 60 7.06 -18.98 -15.04
N SER A 61 8.18 -19.27 -15.72
CA SER A 61 9.42 -19.73 -15.11
C SER A 61 9.98 -18.75 -14.08
N TRP A 62 9.76 -17.44 -14.27
CA TRP A 62 10.22 -16.41 -13.35
C TRP A 62 9.44 -16.34 -12.04
N LEU A 63 8.21 -16.84 -12.03
CA LEU A 63 7.35 -16.81 -10.86
C LEU A 63 7.32 -18.13 -10.07
N LYS A 64 8.26 -19.04 -10.34
CA LYS A 64 8.32 -20.36 -9.67
C LYS A 64 8.72 -20.25 -8.21
N SER A 65 9.74 -19.46 -7.89
CA SER A 65 10.23 -19.33 -6.52
C SER A 65 9.52 -18.21 -5.75
N MET A 66 9.48 -18.35 -4.44
CA MET A 66 8.94 -17.34 -3.52
C MET A 66 9.71 -16.01 -3.64
N GLU A 67 11.03 -16.09 -3.76
CA GLU A 67 11.91 -14.93 -3.90
C GLU A 67 11.67 -14.19 -5.21
N ALA A 68 11.49 -14.92 -6.30
CA ALA A 68 11.16 -14.33 -7.60
C ALA A 68 9.81 -13.60 -7.57
N ARG A 69 8.78 -14.18 -6.94
CA ARG A 69 7.49 -13.52 -6.75
C ARG A 69 7.60 -12.25 -5.94
N ARG A 70 8.38 -12.27 -4.84
CA ARG A 70 8.68 -11.08 -4.03
C ARG A 70 9.44 -10.01 -4.83
N ALA A 71 10.42 -10.43 -5.61
CA ALA A 71 11.20 -9.54 -6.48
C ALA A 71 10.31 -8.91 -7.56
N PHE A 72 9.40 -9.69 -8.15
CA PHE A 72 8.42 -9.22 -9.12
C PHE A 72 7.51 -8.12 -8.54
N LEU A 73 6.86 -8.36 -7.40
CA LEU A 73 6.02 -7.35 -6.74
C LEU A 73 6.80 -6.10 -6.37
N ARG A 74 8.04 -6.26 -5.89
CA ARG A 74 8.93 -5.13 -5.59
C ARG A 74 9.27 -4.33 -6.83
N GLY A 75 9.56 -5.01 -7.95
CA GLY A 75 9.82 -4.37 -9.25
C GLY A 75 8.61 -3.62 -9.77
N ALA A 76 7.43 -4.25 -9.76
CA ALA A 76 6.16 -3.64 -10.16
C ALA A 76 5.85 -2.39 -9.32
N PHE A 77 6.03 -2.47 -7.99
CA PHE A 77 5.82 -1.32 -7.10
C PHE A 77 6.80 -0.17 -7.35
N LEU A 78 8.06 -0.48 -7.62
CA LEU A 78 9.07 0.54 -7.95
C LEU A 78 8.82 1.20 -9.32
N GLY A 79 8.14 0.50 -10.23
CA GLY A 79 7.76 1.00 -11.55
C GLY A 79 6.55 1.92 -11.53
N GLY A 80 5.47 1.50 -10.90
CA GLY A 80 4.18 2.21 -10.92
C GLY A 80 3.38 2.09 -9.63
N GLY A 81 4.02 1.77 -8.49
CA GLY A 81 3.34 1.65 -7.22
C GLY A 81 3.26 2.95 -6.43
N SER A 82 2.20 3.07 -5.67
CA SER A 82 2.07 4.10 -4.64
C SER A 82 1.38 3.56 -3.38
N VAL A 83 1.65 4.18 -2.25
CA VAL A 83 1.02 3.86 -0.97
C VAL A 83 0.72 5.14 -0.21
N ASN A 84 -0.47 5.23 0.38
CA ASN A 84 -0.85 6.34 1.22
C ASN A 84 -0.03 6.36 2.51
N LYS A 85 0.06 7.52 3.15
CA LYS A 85 0.63 7.63 4.49
C LYS A 85 -0.23 6.82 5.48
N PRO A 86 0.38 6.16 6.48
CA PRO A 86 -0.35 5.29 7.41
C PRO A 86 -1.37 6.03 8.28
N GLN A 87 -1.24 7.36 8.42
CA GLN A 87 -2.20 8.21 9.14
C GLN A 87 -3.52 8.36 8.39
N SER A 88 -3.47 8.27 7.06
CA SER A 88 -4.63 8.31 6.16
C SER A 88 -5.32 6.95 6.07
N ASP A 89 -6.23 6.80 5.10
CA ASP A 89 -6.84 5.50 4.79
C ASP A 89 -5.81 4.55 4.19
N TYR A 90 -5.93 3.27 4.53
CA TYR A 90 -5.08 2.23 3.96
C TYR A 90 -5.36 2.11 2.47
N HIS A 91 -4.38 2.46 1.66
CA HIS A 91 -4.45 2.35 0.22
C HIS A 91 -3.06 2.14 -0.38
N LEU A 92 -2.89 1.03 -1.08
CA LEU A 92 -1.72 0.71 -1.87
C LEU A 92 -2.19 0.36 -3.26
N GLU A 93 -1.52 0.90 -4.27
CA GLU A 93 -1.88 0.67 -5.67
C GLU A 93 -0.67 0.40 -6.54
N PHE A 94 -0.90 -0.35 -7.62
CA PHE A 94 0.02 -0.56 -8.73
C PHE A 94 -0.66 -0.06 -10.01
N MET A 95 -0.03 0.86 -10.71
CA MET A 95 -0.54 1.43 -11.97
C MET A 95 0.26 0.92 -13.15
N THR A 96 -0.42 0.56 -14.21
CA THR A 96 0.20 0.09 -15.46
C THR A 96 -0.70 0.36 -16.64
N GLY A 97 -0.13 0.66 -17.82
CA GLY A 97 -0.87 0.76 -19.09
C GLY A 97 -1.19 -0.60 -19.73
N ASN A 98 -0.78 -1.72 -19.14
CA ASN A 98 -0.97 -3.07 -19.70
C ASN A 98 -1.87 -3.92 -18.81
N GLU A 99 -3.02 -4.34 -19.34
CA GLU A 99 -4.00 -5.16 -18.63
C GLU A 99 -3.43 -6.53 -18.24
N THR A 100 -2.70 -7.17 -19.14
CA THR A 100 -2.10 -8.48 -18.89
C THR A 100 -1.14 -8.41 -17.71
N PHE A 101 -0.32 -7.37 -17.65
CA PHE A 101 0.58 -7.14 -16.50
C PHE A 101 -0.18 -6.87 -15.21
N ALA A 102 -1.29 -6.11 -15.24
CA ALA A 102 -2.14 -5.90 -14.06
C ALA A 102 -2.73 -7.22 -13.54
N ARG A 103 -3.19 -8.08 -14.44
CA ARG A 103 -3.71 -9.42 -14.09
C ARG A 103 -2.62 -10.32 -13.51
N GLU A 104 -1.39 -10.25 -13.99
CA GLU A 104 -0.25 -10.97 -13.41
C GLU A 104 0.09 -10.48 -12.00
N ILE A 105 0.04 -9.17 -11.74
CA ILE A 105 0.19 -8.63 -10.37
C ILE A 105 -0.86 -9.23 -9.45
N ILE A 106 -2.13 -9.26 -9.86
CA ILE A 106 -3.23 -9.86 -9.08
C ILE A 106 -2.98 -11.36 -8.84
N HIS A 107 -2.54 -12.07 -9.88
CA HIS A 107 -2.22 -13.49 -9.77
C HIS A 107 -1.13 -13.72 -8.72
N VAL A 108 -0.04 -12.96 -8.77
CA VAL A 108 1.05 -13.09 -7.80
C VAL A 108 0.60 -12.72 -6.38
N LEU A 109 -0.22 -11.66 -6.21
CA LEU A 109 -0.79 -11.29 -4.91
C LEU A 109 -1.67 -12.42 -4.33
N ARG A 110 -2.47 -13.09 -5.16
CA ARG A 110 -3.28 -14.26 -4.73
C ARG A 110 -2.44 -15.43 -4.25
N LEU A 111 -1.25 -15.66 -4.82
CA LEU A 111 -0.32 -16.68 -4.35
C LEU A 111 0.21 -16.41 -2.93
N PHE A 112 0.09 -15.17 -2.48
CA PHE A 112 0.37 -14.74 -1.11
C PHE A 112 -0.91 -14.54 -0.27
N HIS A 113 -2.05 -15.05 -0.74
CA HIS A 113 -3.37 -14.90 -0.09
C HIS A 113 -3.81 -13.44 0.10
N ILE A 114 -3.34 -12.53 -0.77
CA ILE A 114 -3.76 -11.13 -0.79
C ILE A 114 -4.79 -10.93 -1.89
N HIS A 115 -5.96 -10.42 -1.50
CA HIS A 115 -7.03 -10.06 -2.44
C HIS A 115 -6.86 -8.60 -2.87
N ALA A 116 -6.77 -8.39 -4.17
CA ALA A 116 -6.64 -7.07 -4.78
C ALA A 116 -7.81 -6.78 -5.70
N GLY A 117 -8.27 -5.54 -5.72
CA GLY A 117 -9.21 -5.04 -6.71
C GLY A 117 -8.50 -4.57 -7.97
N LEU A 118 -9.21 -4.57 -9.09
CA LEU A 118 -8.78 -4.00 -10.36
C LEU A 118 -9.78 -2.93 -10.78
N THR A 119 -9.28 -1.79 -11.23
CA THR A 119 -10.09 -0.74 -11.86
C THR A 119 -9.32 -0.12 -13.02
N GLU A 120 -10.04 0.38 -13.98
CA GLU A 120 -9.49 1.16 -15.09
C GLU A 120 -9.70 2.65 -14.81
N ARG A 121 -8.67 3.44 -15.03
CA ARG A 121 -8.69 4.89 -14.81
C ARG A 121 -7.82 5.61 -15.83
N LYS A 122 -8.43 6.41 -16.72
CA LYS A 122 -7.71 7.21 -17.72
C LYS A 122 -6.72 6.38 -18.55
N ASP A 123 -7.20 5.29 -19.13
CA ASP A 123 -6.42 4.36 -19.95
C ASP A 123 -5.28 3.63 -19.21
N GLU A 124 -5.30 3.66 -17.87
CA GLU A 124 -4.39 2.90 -17.02
C GLU A 124 -5.15 1.90 -16.15
N TYR A 125 -4.57 0.73 -15.95
CA TYR A 125 -5.08 -0.31 -15.06
C TYR A 125 -4.48 -0.13 -13.68
N VAL A 126 -5.35 -0.06 -12.66
CA VAL A 126 -4.95 0.13 -11.27
C VAL A 126 -5.34 -1.09 -10.44
N VAL A 127 -4.34 -1.82 -9.98
CA VAL A 127 -4.50 -2.89 -9.00
C VAL A 127 -4.36 -2.29 -7.62
N TYR A 128 -5.34 -2.45 -6.74
CA TYR A 128 -5.37 -1.76 -5.46
C TYR A 128 -5.70 -2.65 -4.27
N LEU A 129 -5.16 -2.27 -3.10
CA LEU A 129 -5.44 -2.84 -1.79
C LEU A 129 -5.99 -1.73 -0.88
N LYS A 130 -7.08 -2.01 -0.15
CA LYS A 130 -7.73 -1.05 0.78
C LYS A 130 -7.75 -1.53 2.22
N GLU A 131 -7.53 -2.81 2.46
CA GLU A 131 -7.52 -3.38 3.80
C GLU A 131 -6.14 -3.22 4.45
N GLY A 132 -6.13 -2.83 5.73
CA GLY A 132 -4.89 -2.62 6.47
C GLY A 132 -3.99 -3.85 6.49
N ASP A 133 -4.56 -5.03 6.71
CA ASP A 133 -3.81 -6.30 6.71
C ASP A 133 -3.24 -6.62 5.33
N ALA A 134 -4.00 -6.39 4.26
CA ALA A 134 -3.52 -6.61 2.90
C ALA A 134 -2.36 -5.66 2.54
N VAL A 135 -2.43 -4.39 2.96
CA VAL A 135 -1.37 -3.40 2.73
C VAL A 135 -0.10 -3.77 3.51
N THR A 136 -0.21 -4.08 4.81
CA THR A 136 0.95 -4.45 5.63
C THR A 136 1.58 -5.76 5.18
N ASN A 137 0.80 -6.77 4.82
CA ASN A 137 1.29 -8.03 4.25
C ASN A 137 2.01 -7.79 2.91
N CYS A 138 1.49 -6.94 2.05
CA CYS A 138 2.13 -6.58 0.78
C CYS A 138 3.47 -5.89 1.01
N LEU A 139 3.55 -4.93 1.94
CA LEU A 139 4.80 -4.26 2.32
C LEU A 139 5.83 -5.25 2.89
N GLN A 140 5.39 -6.20 3.72
CA GLN A 140 6.23 -7.26 4.27
C GLN A 140 6.80 -8.15 3.17
N ILE A 141 5.96 -8.62 2.24
CA ILE A 141 6.36 -9.44 1.11
C ILE A 141 7.38 -8.74 0.23
N MET A 142 7.18 -7.47 -0.05
CA MET A 142 8.12 -6.64 -0.80
C MET A 142 9.41 -6.33 -0.03
N GLY A 143 9.47 -6.60 1.27
CA GLY A 143 10.62 -6.29 2.12
C GLY A 143 10.77 -4.80 2.44
N ALA A 144 9.68 -4.06 2.47
CA ALA A 144 9.64 -2.63 2.82
C ALA A 144 9.58 -2.42 4.34
N GLN A 145 10.58 -2.93 5.08
CA GLN A 145 10.57 -3.02 6.54
C GLN A 145 10.33 -1.67 7.24
N SER A 146 10.99 -0.60 6.79
CA SER A 146 10.80 0.73 7.41
C SER A 146 9.37 1.24 7.27
N ALA A 147 8.77 1.07 6.08
CA ALA A 147 7.38 1.44 5.86
C ALA A 147 6.43 0.55 6.67
N LEU A 148 6.68 -0.77 6.71
CA LEU A 148 5.90 -1.71 7.49
C LEU A 148 5.86 -1.31 8.97
N MET A 149 7.01 -1.01 9.58
CA MET A 149 7.08 -0.59 10.99
C MET A 149 6.32 0.71 11.25
N GLU A 150 6.38 1.67 10.32
CA GLU A 150 5.60 2.91 10.42
C GLU A 150 4.09 2.64 10.36
N PHE A 151 3.63 1.76 9.46
CA PHE A 151 2.23 1.36 9.36
C PHE A 151 1.73 0.65 10.62
N GLU A 152 2.49 -0.30 11.16
CA GLU A 152 2.14 -1.03 12.37
C GLU A 152 2.08 -0.11 13.60
N ASN A 153 3.03 0.80 13.77
CA ASN A 153 3.00 1.78 14.86
C ASN A 153 1.73 2.63 14.82
N VAL A 154 1.37 3.16 13.66
CA VAL A 154 0.14 3.96 13.52
C VAL A 154 -1.10 3.11 13.77
N ARG A 155 -1.11 1.85 13.33
CA ARG A 155 -2.20 0.91 13.55
C ARG A 155 -2.43 0.65 15.04
N ILE A 156 -1.35 0.38 15.79
CA ILE A 156 -1.41 0.19 17.25
C ILE A 156 -1.98 1.44 17.91
N MET A 157 -1.48 2.63 17.57
CA MET A 157 -1.97 3.89 18.12
C MET A 157 -3.45 4.15 17.83
N LYS A 158 -3.92 3.84 16.61
CA LYS A 158 -5.34 3.94 16.24
C LYS A 158 -6.19 2.97 17.08
N THR A 159 -5.72 1.74 17.28
CA THR A 159 -6.43 0.72 18.06
C THR A 159 -6.54 1.14 19.53
N VAL A 160 -5.44 1.57 20.15
CA VAL A 160 -5.42 2.06 21.55
C VAL A 160 -6.37 3.25 21.71
N ARG A 161 -6.32 4.22 20.81
CA ARG A 161 -7.22 5.38 20.85
C ARG A 161 -8.69 4.96 20.76
N ASN A 162 -9.02 4.03 19.87
CA ASN A 162 -10.38 3.52 19.73
C ASN A 162 -10.87 2.79 20.99
N GLN A 163 -10.00 2.01 21.63
CA GLN A 163 -10.31 1.34 22.90
C GLN A 163 -10.58 2.35 24.02
N ILE A 164 -9.72 3.36 24.16
CA ILE A 164 -9.89 4.43 25.17
C ILE A 164 -11.20 5.17 24.90
N ASN A 165 -11.49 5.55 23.66
CA ASN A 165 -12.74 6.25 23.33
C ASN A 165 -13.97 5.39 23.67
N ARG A 166 -13.94 4.08 23.39
CA ARG A 166 -15.03 3.16 23.76
C ARG A 166 -15.21 3.08 25.26
N GLN A 167 -14.12 3.00 26.02
CA GLN A 167 -14.17 2.96 27.49
C GLN A 167 -14.75 4.25 28.05
N VAL A 168 -14.24 5.41 27.63
CA VAL A 168 -14.74 6.73 28.05
C VAL A 168 -16.22 6.88 27.73
N ASN A 169 -16.67 6.49 26.55
CA ASN A 169 -18.08 6.56 26.17
C ASN A 169 -18.94 5.65 27.04
N CYS A 170 -18.46 4.45 27.37
CA CYS A 170 -19.15 3.51 28.26
C CYS A 170 -19.28 4.09 29.68
N GLU A 171 -18.18 4.59 30.24
CA GLU A 171 -18.14 5.20 31.57
C GLU A 171 -19.06 6.43 31.67
N THR A 172 -19.00 7.30 30.64
CA THR A 172 -19.89 8.48 30.57
C THR A 172 -21.35 8.09 30.52
N ALA A 173 -21.71 7.10 29.70
CA ALA A 173 -23.09 6.61 29.62
C ALA A 173 -23.57 5.98 30.93
N ASN A 174 -22.69 5.26 31.66
CA ASN A 174 -23.02 4.68 32.95
C ASN A 174 -23.19 5.78 34.00
N LEU A 175 -22.31 6.78 34.05
CA LEU A 175 -22.44 7.92 34.93
C LEU A 175 -23.76 8.67 34.72
N GLN A 176 -24.12 8.91 33.46
CA GLN A 176 -25.38 9.57 33.15
C GLN A 176 -26.59 8.78 33.65
N LYS A 177 -26.59 7.44 33.51
CA LYS A 177 -27.67 6.59 34.08
C LYS A 177 -27.76 6.68 35.58
N VAL A 178 -26.63 6.72 36.29
CA VAL A 178 -26.57 6.87 37.74
C VAL A 178 -27.15 8.22 38.17
N VAL A 179 -26.74 9.31 37.52
CA VAL A 179 -27.25 10.66 37.78
C VAL A 179 -28.77 10.74 37.55
N ASP A 180 -29.25 10.22 36.40
CA ASP A 180 -30.67 10.21 36.08
C ASP A 180 -31.48 9.40 37.10
N ALA A 181 -30.96 8.28 37.59
CA ALA A 181 -31.59 7.49 38.64
C ALA A 181 -31.65 8.27 39.97
N ALA A 182 -30.55 8.89 40.38
CA ALA A 182 -30.47 9.69 41.59
C ALA A 182 -31.46 10.88 41.55
N VAL A 183 -31.55 11.59 40.41
CA VAL A 183 -32.51 12.69 40.21
C VAL A 183 -33.95 12.20 40.33
N ARG A 184 -34.28 11.03 39.76
CA ARG A 184 -35.64 10.44 39.91
C ARG A 184 -35.93 10.08 41.36
N GLN A 185 -34.96 9.48 42.07
CA GLN A 185 -35.14 9.15 43.49
C GLN A 185 -35.36 10.39 44.38
N VAL A 186 -34.55 11.44 44.19
CA VAL A 186 -34.71 12.71 44.92
C VAL A 186 -36.07 13.34 44.68
N LYS A 187 -36.56 13.34 43.40
CA LYS A 187 -37.90 13.83 43.07
C LYS A 187 -39.02 13.03 43.78
N ALA A 188 -38.90 11.71 43.77
CA ALA A 188 -39.86 10.83 44.46
C ALA A 188 -39.90 11.08 45.98
N ILE A 189 -38.72 11.18 46.63
CA ILE A 189 -38.62 11.49 48.05
C ILE A 189 -39.28 12.84 48.38
N ARG A 190 -39.00 13.88 47.58
CA ARG A 190 -39.63 15.20 47.81
C ARG A 190 -41.17 15.14 47.70
N ILE A 191 -41.74 14.41 46.78
CA ILE A 191 -43.18 14.23 46.65
C ILE A 191 -43.76 13.54 47.92
N ILE A 192 -43.10 12.47 48.37
CA ILE A 192 -43.53 11.76 49.57
C ILE A 192 -43.46 12.68 50.80
N CYS A 193 -42.35 13.41 51.00
CA CYS A 193 -42.22 14.35 52.11
C CYS A 193 -43.35 15.41 52.10
N LEU A 194 -43.70 15.97 50.94
CA LEU A 194 -44.76 16.97 50.84
C LEU A 194 -46.16 16.40 51.18
N LEU A 195 -46.38 15.12 50.86
CA LEU A 195 -47.66 14.46 51.13
C LEU A 195 -47.81 14.09 52.64
N TYR A 196 -46.70 13.90 53.39
CA TYR A 196 -46.73 13.55 54.80
C TYR A 196 -46.64 14.76 55.74
N THR A 197 -46.31 15.96 55.25
CA THR A 197 -46.17 17.20 56.03
C THR A 197 -47.32 18.18 55.85
N SER A 198 -48.32 17.81 55.08
CA SER A 198 -49.59 18.50 54.90
C SER A 198 -50.73 17.75 55.61
#